data_8a7d9c6ce468ba5d72443a81d3559917
#
_entry.id   8a7d9c6ce468ba5d72443a81d3559917
#
_cell.length_a   1.000
_cell.length_b   1.000
_cell.length_c   1.000
_cell.angle_alpha   90.00
_cell.angle_beta   90.00
_cell.angle_gamma   90.00
#
_symmetry.space_group_name_H-M   'P 1'
#
loop_
_entity.id
_entity.type
_entity.pdbx_description
1 polymer ?
#
loop_
_entity_poly.entity_id
_entity_poly.type
_entity_poly.pdbx_seq_one_letter_code
_entity_poly.pdbx_strand_id
1 'polypeptide(L)'
;MTRRNFTLFSLASLALAGTSGFMLGKVEPKVHLRPPGAVENFESLCIKCGQCVQVCPYHSIELLGFDDGVNLGTAYINASKRGCYLCDLFPCVLACPSGALSHNTSEIKDVYMGVAVVKNLEQCLAFKTQSVETSHIQHLLARKSYNEREQEVKDILSANLGKTCALCVNSCPVNGALVFERKEQRQIVLVKDECVGCGVCEEVCFARVIEVVPHAKHRQKFKTKEKNE
;
A
#
# COMPACT_ATOMS: atom_id res chain seq x y z
N MET A 1 -46.27 -30.65 14.25
CA MET A 1 -46.08 -29.17 14.38
C MET A 1 -47.39 -28.49 14.05
N THR A 2 -47.94 -27.71 14.97
CA THR A 2 -49.20 -26.99 14.74
C THR A 2 -48.91 -25.73 13.90
N ARG A 3 -49.87 -25.32 13.04
CA ARG A 3 -49.76 -24.15 12.17
C ARG A 3 -49.30 -22.88 12.94
N ARG A 4 -49.72 -22.77 14.20
CA ARG A 4 -49.36 -21.68 15.11
C ARG A 4 -47.86 -21.65 15.46
N ASN A 5 -47.22 -22.83 15.64
CA ASN A 5 -45.80 -22.92 15.95
C ASN A 5 -44.93 -22.57 14.74
N PHE A 6 -45.41 -22.93 13.53
CA PHE A 6 -44.71 -22.58 12.27
C PHE A 6 -44.68 -21.06 12.03
N THR A 7 -45.82 -20.37 12.26
CA THR A 7 -45.87 -18.90 12.11
C THR A 7 -45.03 -18.16 13.16
N LEU A 8 -44.98 -18.65 14.38
CA LEU A 8 -44.13 -18.10 15.43
C LEU A 8 -42.63 -18.28 15.11
N PHE A 9 -42.25 -19.44 14.56
CA PHE A 9 -40.88 -19.71 14.12
C PHE A 9 -40.44 -18.83 12.96
N SER A 10 -41.31 -18.62 11.95
CA SER A 10 -41.00 -17.74 10.83
C SER A 10 -40.95 -16.26 11.21
N LEU A 11 -41.77 -15.79 12.15
CA LEU A 11 -41.66 -14.42 12.67
C LEU A 11 -40.40 -14.22 13.52
N ALA A 12 -39.99 -15.20 14.32
CA ALA A 12 -38.74 -15.13 15.10
C ALA A 12 -37.50 -15.12 14.19
N SER A 13 -37.48 -15.91 13.11
CA SER A 13 -36.41 -15.93 12.14
C SER A 13 -36.30 -14.61 11.35
N LEU A 14 -37.45 -13.97 10.98
CA LEU A 14 -37.44 -12.65 10.35
C LEU A 14 -36.94 -11.57 11.31
N ALA A 15 -37.33 -11.61 12.57
CA ALA A 15 -36.85 -10.67 13.59
C ALA A 15 -35.33 -10.81 13.83
N LEU A 16 -34.81 -12.03 13.89
CA LEU A 16 -33.36 -12.27 14.00
C LEU A 16 -32.60 -11.80 12.75
N ALA A 17 -33.14 -12.03 11.56
CA ALA A 17 -32.54 -11.55 10.29
C ALA A 17 -32.55 -10.00 10.21
N GLY A 18 -33.61 -9.36 10.68
CA GLY A 18 -33.73 -7.90 10.73
C GLY A 18 -32.75 -7.25 11.71
N THR A 19 -32.55 -7.86 12.90
CA THR A 19 -31.62 -7.34 13.90
C THR A 19 -30.15 -7.57 13.53
N SER A 20 -29.82 -8.68 12.84
CA SER A 20 -28.47 -8.92 12.33
C SER A 20 -28.09 -7.94 11.21
N GLY A 21 -29.03 -7.55 10.35
CA GLY A 21 -28.81 -6.54 9.30
C GLY A 21 -28.58 -5.13 9.86
N PHE A 22 -29.17 -4.79 11.01
CA PHE A 22 -28.98 -3.48 11.65
C PHE A 22 -27.66 -3.37 12.43
N MET A 23 -27.12 -4.49 12.90
CA MET A 23 -25.80 -4.57 13.58
C MET A 23 -24.61 -4.58 12.62
N LEU A 24 -24.82 -4.80 11.32
CA LEU A 24 -23.81 -4.60 10.28
C LEU A 24 -23.68 -3.08 10.05
N GLY A 25 -23.05 -2.39 11.02
CA GLY A 25 -22.68 -0.98 10.87
C GLY A 25 -22.02 -0.76 9.51
N LYS A 26 -22.16 0.41 8.92
CA LYS A 26 -21.53 0.82 7.66
C LYS A 26 -20.03 0.54 7.75
N VAL A 27 -19.61 -0.65 7.36
CA VAL A 27 -18.19 -0.97 7.16
C VAL A 27 -17.81 -0.21 5.91
N GLU A 28 -17.17 0.94 6.08
CA GLU A 28 -16.57 1.62 4.94
C GLU A 28 -15.52 0.68 4.32
N PRO A 29 -15.61 0.39 3.01
CA PRO A 29 -14.67 -0.50 2.38
C PRO A 29 -13.25 0.07 2.53
N LYS A 30 -12.36 -0.69 3.14
CA LYS A 30 -10.94 -0.32 3.21
C LYS A 30 -10.40 -0.28 1.78
N VAL A 31 -9.84 0.86 1.41
CA VAL A 31 -9.15 1.00 0.12
C VAL A 31 -7.71 0.58 0.32
N HIS A 32 -7.33 -0.51 -0.34
CA HIS A 32 -5.99 -1.07 -0.29
C HIS A 32 -5.12 -0.55 -1.45
N LEU A 33 -3.81 -0.53 -1.24
CA LEU A 33 -2.85 -0.24 -2.30
C LEU A 33 -2.81 -1.42 -3.26
N ARG A 34 -3.18 -1.16 -4.52
CA ARG A 34 -3.23 -2.18 -5.58
C ARG A 34 -1.84 -2.43 -6.17
N PRO A 35 -1.57 -3.63 -6.71
CA PRO A 35 -0.33 -3.88 -7.47
C PRO A 35 -0.19 -2.95 -8.68
N PRO A 36 1.06 -2.78 -9.24
CA PRO A 36 1.27 -1.98 -10.42
C PRO A 36 0.43 -2.49 -11.61
N GLY A 37 -0.04 -1.56 -12.42
CA GLY A 37 -0.88 -1.88 -13.59
C GLY A 37 -2.34 -2.23 -13.26
N ALA A 38 -2.76 -2.13 -12.00
CA ALA A 38 -4.15 -2.40 -11.62
C ALA A 38 -5.12 -1.46 -12.35
N VAL A 39 -6.11 -2.06 -13.03
CA VAL A 39 -7.16 -1.33 -13.75
C VAL A 39 -8.21 -0.75 -12.79
N GLU A 40 -9.09 0.13 -13.27
CA GLU A 40 -10.05 0.84 -12.41
C GLU A 40 -10.96 -0.12 -11.62
N ASN A 41 -11.44 -1.18 -12.27
CA ASN A 41 -12.30 -2.21 -11.68
C ASN A 41 -11.52 -3.47 -11.23
N PHE A 42 -10.31 -3.27 -10.72
CA PHE A 42 -9.37 -4.31 -10.32
C PHE A 42 -9.99 -5.38 -9.43
N GLU A 43 -10.73 -5.00 -8.39
CA GLU A 43 -11.32 -5.93 -7.42
C GLU A 43 -12.35 -6.87 -8.07
N SER A 44 -13.05 -6.40 -9.12
CA SER A 44 -14.03 -7.20 -9.85
C SER A 44 -13.38 -8.16 -10.84
N LEU A 45 -12.24 -7.77 -11.43
CA LEU A 45 -11.53 -8.57 -12.43
C LEU A 45 -10.51 -9.52 -11.80
N CYS A 46 -10.09 -9.28 -10.58
CA CYS A 46 -9.14 -10.14 -9.87
C CYS A 46 -9.78 -11.50 -9.54
N ILE A 47 -9.35 -12.54 -10.24
CA ILE A 47 -9.79 -13.93 -9.99
C ILE A 47 -9.13 -14.58 -8.78
N LYS A 48 -8.33 -13.83 -8.02
CA LYS A 48 -7.70 -14.26 -6.75
C LYS A 48 -6.78 -15.48 -6.89
N CYS A 49 -6.18 -15.67 -8.06
CA CYS A 49 -5.35 -16.83 -8.38
C CYS A 49 -3.97 -16.88 -7.70
N GLY A 50 -3.51 -15.74 -7.12
CA GLY A 50 -2.22 -15.64 -6.42
C GLY A 50 -0.96 -15.63 -7.31
N GLN A 51 -1.08 -15.68 -8.65
CA GLN A 51 0.07 -15.69 -9.56
C GLN A 51 1.00 -14.48 -9.33
N CYS A 52 0.42 -13.27 -9.19
CA CYS A 52 1.19 -12.04 -8.93
C CYS A 52 1.97 -12.09 -7.61
N VAL A 53 1.47 -12.81 -6.60
CA VAL A 53 2.18 -13.02 -5.32
C VAL A 53 3.41 -13.89 -5.53
N GLN A 54 3.27 -14.99 -6.27
CA GLN A 54 4.34 -15.98 -6.46
C GLN A 54 5.50 -15.44 -7.29
N VAL A 55 5.23 -14.61 -8.29
CA VAL A 55 6.27 -14.08 -9.18
C VAL A 55 6.92 -12.79 -8.66
N CYS A 56 6.43 -12.22 -7.55
CA CYS A 56 6.98 -10.99 -7.00
C CYS A 56 8.37 -11.23 -6.36
N PRO A 57 9.47 -10.71 -6.93
CA PRO A 57 10.82 -11.00 -6.41
C PRO A 57 11.09 -10.34 -5.05
N TYR A 58 10.27 -9.35 -4.65
CA TYR A 58 10.39 -8.65 -3.38
C TYR A 58 9.37 -9.11 -2.34
N HIS A 59 8.50 -10.06 -2.66
CA HIS A 59 7.41 -10.52 -1.79
C HIS A 59 6.52 -9.37 -1.27
N SER A 60 6.28 -8.36 -2.13
CA SER A 60 5.54 -7.14 -1.78
C SER A 60 4.02 -7.32 -1.88
N ILE A 61 3.55 -8.35 -2.60
CA ILE A 61 2.13 -8.57 -2.84
C ILE A 61 1.62 -9.62 -1.87
N GLU A 62 0.56 -9.28 -1.16
CA GLU A 62 -0.18 -10.16 -0.25
C GLU A 62 -1.61 -10.35 -0.76
N LEU A 63 -2.34 -11.33 -0.20
CA LEU A 63 -3.77 -11.51 -0.45
C LEU A 63 -4.56 -11.02 0.76
N LEU A 64 -5.67 -10.32 0.52
CA LEU A 64 -6.56 -9.82 1.56
C LEU A 64 -7.14 -10.97 2.37
N GLY A 65 -7.25 -10.77 3.68
CA GLY A 65 -7.77 -11.73 4.63
C GLY A 65 -9.29 -11.71 4.81
N PHE A 66 -9.77 -12.47 5.77
CA PHE A 66 -11.21 -12.57 6.10
C PHE A 66 -11.82 -11.24 6.55
N ASP A 67 -11.03 -10.35 7.16
CA ASP A 67 -11.49 -9.03 7.63
C ASP A 67 -11.88 -8.06 6.51
N ASP A 68 -11.52 -8.39 5.27
CA ASP A 68 -11.80 -7.58 4.08
C ASP A 68 -13.07 -8.02 3.32
N GLY A 69 -13.82 -8.97 3.89
CA GLY A 69 -15.14 -9.40 3.43
C GLY A 69 -15.17 -9.85 1.96
N VAL A 70 -15.91 -9.14 1.11
CA VAL A 70 -16.07 -9.48 -0.32
C VAL A 70 -14.77 -9.43 -1.10
N ASN A 71 -13.77 -8.70 -0.60
CA ASN A 71 -12.45 -8.56 -1.22
C ASN A 71 -11.47 -9.65 -0.76
N LEU A 72 -11.90 -10.61 0.09
CA LEU A 72 -11.08 -11.75 0.50
C LEU A 72 -10.33 -12.36 -0.69
N GLY A 73 -9.03 -12.56 -0.54
CA GLY A 73 -8.16 -13.17 -1.55
C GLY A 73 -7.73 -12.23 -2.68
N THR A 74 -8.20 -10.98 -2.72
CA THR A 74 -7.75 -9.99 -3.70
C THR A 74 -6.30 -9.59 -3.40
N ALA A 75 -5.48 -9.46 -4.44
CA ALA A 75 -4.09 -9.06 -4.30
C ALA A 75 -3.97 -7.59 -3.89
N TYR A 76 -3.08 -7.30 -2.94
CA TYR A 76 -2.81 -5.94 -2.48
C TYR A 76 -1.34 -5.79 -2.02
N ILE A 77 -0.92 -4.56 -1.77
CA ILE A 77 0.38 -4.25 -1.19
C ILE A 77 0.17 -3.59 0.16
N ASN A 78 0.84 -4.11 1.18
CA ASN A 78 0.91 -3.50 2.49
C ASN A 78 2.18 -2.64 2.56
N ALA A 79 2.08 -1.36 2.18
CA ALA A 79 3.20 -0.46 2.11
C ALA A 79 3.97 -0.32 3.44
N SER A 80 3.28 -0.42 4.57
CA SER A 80 3.92 -0.35 5.90
C SER A 80 4.75 -1.60 6.24
N LYS A 81 4.49 -2.74 5.57
CA LYS A 81 5.28 -3.96 5.70
C LYS A 81 6.33 -4.07 4.59
N ARG A 82 5.90 -3.93 3.34
CA ARG A 82 6.73 -4.12 2.17
C ARG A 82 6.20 -3.30 0.99
N GLY A 83 6.93 -2.28 0.56
CA GLY A 83 6.62 -1.49 -0.63
C GLY A 83 6.87 -2.25 -1.94
N CYS A 84 6.39 -1.72 -3.05
CA CYS A 84 6.69 -2.22 -4.38
C CYS A 84 7.99 -1.58 -4.89
N TYR A 85 9.00 -2.39 -5.18
CA TYR A 85 10.29 -1.90 -5.66
C TYR A 85 10.35 -1.68 -7.17
N LEU A 86 9.19 -1.70 -7.86
CA LEU A 86 9.04 -1.41 -9.29
C LEU A 86 10.07 -2.16 -10.16
N CYS A 87 10.07 -3.50 -10.00
CA CYS A 87 11.02 -4.36 -10.72
C CYS A 87 10.81 -4.30 -12.23
N ASP A 88 11.89 -4.49 -12.99
CA ASP A 88 11.86 -4.51 -14.44
C ASP A 88 10.83 -5.50 -14.98
N LEU A 89 10.16 -5.12 -16.07
CA LEU A 89 9.16 -5.91 -16.79
C LEU A 89 7.90 -6.27 -15.96
N PHE A 90 7.75 -5.78 -14.75
CA PHE A 90 6.60 -6.05 -13.89
C PHE A 90 6.08 -7.50 -13.99
N PRO A 91 6.81 -8.52 -13.49
CA PRO A 91 6.42 -9.91 -13.64
C PRO A 91 5.02 -10.22 -13.08
N CYS A 92 4.57 -9.46 -12.08
CA CYS A 92 3.20 -9.55 -11.56
C CYS A 92 2.13 -9.16 -12.59
N VAL A 93 2.43 -8.16 -13.44
CA VAL A 93 1.54 -7.73 -14.54
C VAL A 93 1.50 -8.80 -15.61
N LEU A 94 2.67 -9.29 -16.04
CA LEU A 94 2.78 -10.32 -17.07
C LEU A 94 2.12 -11.65 -16.66
N ALA A 95 2.16 -11.98 -15.36
CA ALA A 95 1.57 -13.21 -14.84
C ALA A 95 0.06 -13.10 -14.59
N CYS A 96 -0.58 -11.95 -14.81
CA CYS A 96 -2.00 -11.76 -14.54
C CYS A 96 -2.88 -12.28 -15.68
N PRO A 97 -3.58 -13.42 -15.52
CA PRO A 97 -4.34 -14.03 -16.64
C PRO A 97 -5.69 -13.36 -16.87
N SER A 98 -6.21 -12.63 -15.89
CA SER A 98 -7.56 -12.05 -15.93
C SER A 98 -7.60 -10.62 -16.50
N GLY A 99 -6.44 -10.01 -16.77
CA GLY A 99 -6.36 -8.60 -17.19
C GLY A 99 -6.68 -7.60 -16.08
N ALA A 100 -6.81 -8.05 -14.82
CA ALA A 100 -6.94 -7.17 -13.66
C ALA A 100 -5.71 -6.25 -13.51
N LEU A 101 -4.53 -6.74 -13.91
CA LEU A 101 -3.33 -5.95 -14.13
C LEU A 101 -3.13 -5.78 -15.64
N SER A 102 -3.10 -4.55 -16.12
CA SER A 102 -3.02 -4.22 -17.54
C SER A 102 -1.65 -4.53 -18.12
N HIS A 103 -1.58 -5.41 -19.10
CA HIS A 103 -0.35 -5.75 -19.82
C HIS A 103 0.26 -4.56 -20.62
N ASN A 104 -0.46 -3.45 -20.72
CA ASN A 104 0.08 -2.20 -21.30
C ASN A 104 1.02 -1.47 -20.33
N THR A 105 1.10 -1.92 -19.07
CA THR A 105 2.01 -1.36 -18.07
C THR A 105 3.38 -1.98 -18.25
N SER A 106 4.28 -1.28 -18.91
CA SER A 106 5.64 -1.75 -19.24
C SER A 106 6.74 -0.88 -18.62
N GLU A 107 6.44 0.37 -18.29
CA GLU A 107 7.38 1.32 -17.74
C GLU A 107 6.87 1.92 -16.42
N ILE A 108 7.78 2.47 -15.61
CA ILE A 108 7.44 3.09 -14.32
C ILE A 108 6.44 4.24 -14.51
N LYS A 109 6.52 4.99 -15.61
CA LYS A 109 5.59 6.08 -15.93
C LYS A 109 4.14 5.62 -16.13
N ASP A 110 3.92 4.34 -16.48
CA ASP A 110 2.60 3.76 -16.68
C ASP A 110 1.98 3.30 -15.34
N VAL A 111 2.77 3.33 -14.26
CA VAL A 111 2.35 2.87 -12.93
C VAL A 111 1.74 4.05 -12.17
N TYR A 112 0.54 3.86 -11.65
CA TYR A 112 -0.07 4.80 -10.73
C TYR A 112 -0.85 4.04 -9.65
N MET A 113 -0.20 3.77 -8.53
CA MET A 113 -0.77 3.02 -7.41
C MET A 113 -1.40 3.95 -6.37
N GLY A 114 -0.80 5.11 -6.18
CA GLY A 114 -1.21 6.10 -5.19
C GLY A 114 -0.24 7.27 -5.14
N VAL A 115 -0.24 7.97 -4.02
CA VAL A 115 0.70 9.07 -3.76
C VAL A 115 1.20 9.00 -2.32
N ALA A 116 2.49 9.25 -2.12
CA ALA A 116 3.05 9.40 -0.78
C ALA A 116 2.65 10.75 -0.18
N VAL A 117 2.29 10.75 1.09
CA VAL A 117 1.89 11.96 1.83
C VAL A 117 2.70 12.04 3.11
N VAL A 118 3.31 13.19 3.35
CA VAL A 118 4.02 13.48 4.60
C VAL A 118 3.02 13.95 5.65
N LYS A 119 2.88 13.23 6.76
CA LYS A 119 1.89 13.53 7.81
C LYS A 119 2.49 14.33 8.97
N ASN A 120 3.45 13.77 9.67
CA ASN A 120 3.98 14.30 10.92
C ASN A 120 5.45 14.68 10.77
N LEU A 121 5.72 15.77 10.06
CA LEU A 121 7.08 16.19 9.74
C LEU A 121 7.97 16.39 10.99
N GLU A 122 7.38 16.81 12.12
CA GLU A 122 8.08 16.98 13.39
C GLU A 122 8.70 15.68 13.95
N GLN A 123 8.18 14.51 13.56
CA GLN A 123 8.74 13.21 13.94
C GLN A 123 9.85 12.74 13.01
N CYS A 124 10.07 13.43 11.89
CA CYS A 124 11.07 13.07 10.90
C CYS A 124 12.48 13.31 11.43
N LEU A 125 13.35 12.30 11.39
CA LEU A 125 14.74 12.43 11.79
C LEU A 125 15.52 13.40 10.89
N ALA A 126 15.23 13.43 9.59
CA ALA A 126 15.85 14.38 8.67
C ALA A 126 15.51 15.81 9.07
N PHE A 127 14.25 16.07 9.44
CA PHE A 127 13.81 17.37 9.95
C PHE A 127 14.50 17.77 11.26
N LYS A 128 14.76 16.78 12.14
CA LYS A 128 15.50 16.96 13.41
C LYS A 128 17.02 16.96 13.22
N THR A 129 17.50 16.75 12.01
CA THR A 129 18.96 16.63 11.70
C THR A 129 19.63 15.48 12.48
N GLN A 130 18.87 14.42 12.76
CA GLN A 130 19.33 13.25 13.51
C GLN A 130 19.83 12.15 12.57
N SER A 131 20.79 11.34 13.05
CA SER A 131 21.34 10.20 12.33
C SER A 131 20.47 8.96 12.46
N VAL A 132 20.59 8.06 11.48
CA VAL A 132 19.95 6.74 11.52
C VAL A 132 20.78 5.81 12.40
N GLU A 133 20.17 5.25 13.43
CA GLU A 133 20.76 4.21 14.29
C GLU A 133 20.30 2.82 13.86
N THR A 134 21.08 1.80 14.24
CA THR A 134 20.73 0.40 13.95
C THR A 134 19.37 0.01 14.53
N SER A 135 19.02 0.51 15.72
CA SER A 135 17.74 0.31 16.38
C SER A 135 16.53 0.70 15.52
N HIS A 136 16.69 1.75 14.70
CA HIS A 136 15.63 2.28 13.83
C HIS A 136 15.26 1.34 12.68
N ILE A 137 16.24 0.62 12.13
CA ILE A 137 16.05 -0.22 10.94
C ILE A 137 16.38 -1.70 11.19
N GLN A 138 16.61 -2.10 12.44
CA GLN A 138 16.99 -3.47 12.80
C GLN A 138 16.01 -4.50 12.25
N HIS A 139 14.70 -4.24 12.32
CA HIS A 139 13.67 -5.14 11.81
C HIS A 139 13.71 -5.32 10.28
N LEU A 140 14.17 -4.28 9.54
CA LEU A 140 14.37 -4.35 8.08
C LEU A 140 15.64 -5.14 7.75
N LEU A 141 16.74 -4.89 8.47
CA LEU A 141 18.01 -5.58 8.28
C LEU A 141 17.93 -7.07 8.68
N ALA A 142 17.13 -7.40 9.69
CA ALA A 142 16.93 -8.77 10.17
C ALA A 142 16.09 -9.65 9.20
N ARG A 143 15.41 -9.08 8.21
CA ARG A 143 14.67 -9.85 7.22
C ARG A 143 15.62 -10.78 6.45
N LYS A 144 15.17 -11.99 6.18
CA LYS A 144 15.92 -12.90 5.33
C LYS A 144 15.89 -12.41 3.88
N SER A 145 17.03 -12.32 3.22
CA SER A 145 17.11 -12.05 1.78
C SER A 145 17.09 -13.39 1.02
N TYR A 146 16.24 -13.48 0.01
CA TYR A 146 16.08 -14.69 -0.82
C TYR A 146 16.69 -14.53 -2.20
N ASN A 147 17.07 -13.31 -2.58
CA ASN A 147 17.67 -12.99 -3.87
C ASN A 147 18.56 -11.74 -3.76
N GLU A 148 19.35 -11.47 -4.81
CA GLU A 148 20.29 -10.35 -4.89
C GLU A 148 19.58 -8.99 -4.76
N ARG A 149 18.38 -8.84 -5.34
CA ARG A 149 17.61 -7.60 -5.28
C ARG A 149 17.19 -7.23 -3.85
N GLU A 150 16.79 -8.20 -3.06
CA GLU A 150 16.50 -7.98 -1.63
C GLU A 150 17.76 -7.65 -0.83
N GLN A 151 18.93 -8.19 -1.25
CA GLN A 151 20.21 -7.85 -0.64
C GLN A 151 20.60 -6.40 -0.95
N GLU A 152 20.44 -5.94 -2.19
CA GLU A 152 20.68 -4.55 -2.59
C GLU A 152 19.87 -3.55 -1.74
N VAL A 153 18.61 -3.88 -1.43
CA VAL A 153 17.79 -3.06 -0.52
C VAL A 153 18.42 -2.95 0.86
N LYS A 154 18.94 -4.06 1.41
CA LYS A 154 19.63 -4.04 2.71
C LYS A 154 20.93 -3.23 2.66
N ASP A 155 21.65 -3.31 1.56
CA ASP A 155 22.89 -2.56 1.37
C ASP A 155 22.61 -1.05 1.34
N ILE A 156 21.55 -0.62 0.65
CA ILE A 156 21.07 0.77 0.67
C ILE A 156 20.70 1.20 2.09
N LEU A 157 19.97 0.39 2.83
CA LEU A 157 19.59 0.69 4.22
C LEU A 157 20.81 0.81 5.12
N SER A 158 21.75 -0.14 5.01
CA SER A 158 22.98 -0.16 5.79
C SER A 158 23.88 1.04 5.51
N ALA A 159 23.94 1.48 4.26
CA ALA A 159 24.71 2.65 3.84
C ALA A 159 24.21 3.97 4.45
N ASN A 160 23.00 4.00 5.00
CA ASN A 160 22.42 5.16 5.69
C ASN A 160 22.75 5.19 7.21
N LEU A 161 23.29 4.12 7.79
CA LEU A 161 23.64 4.07 9.21
C LEU A 161 24.68 5.14 9.57
N GLY A 162 24.47 5.81 10.70
CA GLY A 162 25.33 6.88 11.19
C GLY A 162 25.24 8.20 10.43
N LYS A 163 24.50 8.26 9.30
CA LYS A 163 24.29 9.48 8.51
C LYS A 163 22.96 10.14 8.87
N THR A 164 22.83 11.44 8.56
CA THR A 164 21.54 12.13 8.63
C THR A 164 20.49 11.34 7.84
N CYS A 165 19.30 11.17 8.42
CA CYS A 165 18.30 10.30 7.84
C CYS A 165 17.93 10.72 6.40
N ALA A 166 18.13 9.80 5.46
CA ALA A 166 17.74 9.92 4.06
C ALA A 166 17.10 8.63 3.52
N LEU A 167 16.64 7.75 4.39
CA LEU A 167 16.14 6.42 4.04
C LEU A 167 15.08 6.46 2.94
N CYS A 168 14.05 7.30 3.08
CA CYS A 168 12.95 7.39 2.13
C CYS A 168 13.39 7.90 0.75
N VAL A 169 14.34 8.83 0.68
CA VAL A 169 14.86 9.39 -0.58
C VAL A 169 15.80 8.39 -1.25
N ASN A 170 16.75 7.82 -0.48
CA ASN A 170 17.76 6.90 -1.02
C ASN A 170 17.17 5.53 -1.42
N SER A 171 16.07 5.12 -0.81
CA SER A 171 15.38 3.85 -1.14
C SER A 171 14.28 4.03 -2.17
N CYS A 172 14.00 5.25 -2.63
CA CYS A 172 12.94 5.48 -3.60
C CYS A 172 13.34 4.90 -4.96
N PRO A 173 12.56 3.97 -5.54
CA PRO A 173 12.88 3.38 -6.84
C PRO A 173 12.60 4.34 -8.02
N VAL A 174 11.94 5.48 -7.77
CA VAL A 174 11.63 6.49 -8.78
C VAL A 174 12.54 7.69 -8.53
N ASN A 175 13.51 7.89 -9.42
CA ASN A 175 14.44 9.00 -9.33
C ASN A 175 13.72 10.35 -9.32
N GLY A 176 14.05 11.19 -8.35
CA GLY A 176 13.47 12.54 -8.24
C GLY A 176 12.07 12.61 -7.64
N ALA A 177 11.35 11.50 -7.44
CA ALA A 177 10.00 11.50 -6.86
C ALA A 177 9.98 11.95 -5.39
N LEU A 178 11.06 11.69 -4.65
CA LEU A 178 11.28 12.19 -3.31
C LEU A 178 12.59 12.97 -3.27
N VAL A 179 12.53 14.20 -2.77
CA VAL A 179 13.69 15.06 -2.64
C VAL A 179 13.71 15.76 -1.29
N PHE A 180 14.89 16.22 -0.86
CA PHE A 180 14.98 17.11 0.28
C PHE A 180 15.03 18.57 -0.17
N GLU A 181 14.20 19.39 0.45
CA GLU A 181 14.36 20.85 0.43
C GLU A 181 14.93 21.31 1.76
N ARG A 182 15.93 22.20 1.72
CA ARG A 182 16.49 22.81 2.92
C ARG A 182 15.73 24.10 3.24
N LYS A 183 15.09 24.13 4.40
CA LYS A 183 14.44 25.33 4.96
C LYS A 183 15.00 25.60 6.35
N GLU A 184 15.59 26.79 6.58
CA GLU A 184 16.07 27.22 7.90
C GLU A 184 16.92 26.17 8.63
N GLN A 185 17.93 25.59 7.96
CA GLN A 185 18.82 24.52 8.44
C GLN A 185 18.16 23.15 8.67
N ARG A 186 16.86 22.99 8.35
CA ARG A 186 16.13 21.71 8.43
C ARG A 186 15.92 21.12 7.04
N GLN A 187 15.88 19.79 6.97
CA GLN A 187 15.59 19.07 5.74
C GLN A 187 14.14 18.64 5.74
N ILE A 188 13.40 19.05 4.72
CA ILE A 188 11.99 18.72 4.52
C ILE A 188 11.89 17.78 3.33
N VAL A 189 11.24 16.64 3.52
CA VAL A 189 10.95 15.70 2.42
C VAL A 189 9.79 16.26 1.59
N LEU A 190 10.03 16.44 0.30
CA LEU A 190 9.02 16.80 -0.68
C LEU A 190 8.71 15.61 -1.58
N VAL A 191 7.42 15.40 -1.83
CA VAL A 191 6.93 14.45 -2.79
C VAL A 191 6.63 15.20 -4.09
N LYS A 192 7.22 14.75 -5.18
CA LYS A 192 7.05 15.32 -6.52
C LYS A 192 6.01 14.55 -7.33
N ASP A 193 5.59 15.12 -8.46
CA ASP A 193 4.54 14.55 -9.32
C ASP A 193 4.93 13.20 -9.94
N GLU A 194 6.23 12.89 -10.00
CA GLU A 194 6.74 11.59 -10.45
C GLU A 194 6.44 10.44 -9.48
N CYS A 195 5.90 10.74 -8.29
CA CYS A 195 5.56 9.72 -7.31
C CYS A 195 4.42 8.82 -7.80
N VAL A 196 4.72 7.53 -7.94
CA VAL A 196 3.75 6.51 -8.36
C VAL A 196 3.06 5.78 -7.20
N GLY A 197 3.38 6.14 -5.96
CA GLY A 197 2.77 5.55 -4.76
C GLY A 197 3.19 4.11 -4.47
N CYS A 198 4.39 3.71 -4.80
CA CYS A 198 4.89 2.34 -4.65
C CYS A 198 5.03 1.86 -3.19
N GLY A 199 5.11 2.78 -2.21
CA GLY A 199 5.10 2.46 -0.78
C GLY A 199 6.47 2.16 -0.16
N VAL A 200 7.57 2.15 -0.91
CA VAL A 200 8.91 1.89 -0.35
C VAL A 200 9.29 2.93 0.72
N CYS A 201 8.96 4.21 0.49
CA CYS A 201 9.23 5.28 1.45
C CYS A 201 8.45 5.11 2.77
N GLU A 202 7.26 4.51 2.73
CA GLU A 202 6.47 4.17 3.93
C GLU A 202 7.10 2.98 4.66
N GLU A 203 7.52 1.94 3.95
CA GLU A 203 8.20 0.76 4.51
C GLU A 203 9.43 1.13 5.32
N VAL A 204 10.31 1.96 4.75
CA VAL A 204 11.61 2.30 5.37
C VAL A 204 11.52 3.40 6.42
N CYS A 205 10.39 4.09 6.52
CA CYS A 205 10.19 5.16 7.50
C CYS A 205 9.76 4.60 8.86
N PHE A 206 10.71 4.27 9.72
CA PHE A 206 10.41 3.77 11.07
C PHE A 206 9.60 4.76 11.93
N ALA A 207 9.73 6.07 11.69
CA ALA A 207 8.95 7.11 12.37
C ALA A 207 7.53 7.29 11.80
N ARG A 208 7.15 6.53 10.75
CA ARG A 208 5.84 6.57 10.09
C ARG A 208 5.38 7.96 9.69
N VAL A 209 6.32 8.80 9.27
CA VAL A 209 6.07 10.17 8.82
C VAL A 209 5.41 10.20 7.44
N ILE A 210 5.67 9.17 6.62
CA ILE A 210 5.14 9.05 5.27
C ILE A 210 4.10 7.92 5.25
N GLU A 211 2.98 8.19 4.59
CA GLU A 211 1.92 7.21 4.29
C GLU A 211 1.56 7.29 2.82
N VAL A 212 1.36 6.15 2.18
CA VAL A 212 0.87 6.10 0.81
C VAL A 212 -0.65 6.07 0.80
N VAL A 213 -1.24 7.05 0.12
CA VAL A 213 -2.68 7.11 -0.11
C VAL A 213 -2.98 6.42 -1.44
N PRO A 214 -3.73 5.30 -1.45
CA PRO A 214 -4.08 4.61 -2.68
C PRO A 214 -4.86 5.49 -3.66
N HIS A 215 -4.65 5.29 -4.96
CA HIS A 215 -5.25 6.07 -6.04
C HIS A 215 -6.77 6.19 -5.94
N ALA A 216 -7.49 5.10 -5.67
CA ALA A 216 -8.93 5.10 -5.53
C ALA A 216 -9.41 6.08 -4.43
N LYS A 217 -8.68 6.16 -3.31
CA LYS A 217 -8.98 7.09 -2.21
C LYS A 217 -8.65 8.54 -2.55
N HIS A 218 -7.63 8.76 -3.36
CA HIS A 218 -7.23 10.08 -3.83
C HIS A 218 -8.27 10.66 -4.80
N ARG A 219 -8.77 9.87 -5.77
CA ARG A 219 -9.86 10.28 -6.66
C ARG A 219 -11.13 10.69 -5.91
N GLN A 220 -11.48 10.00 -4.83
CA GLN A 220 -12.63 10.37 -4.01
C GLN A 220 -12.47 11.75 -3.35
N LYS A 221 -11.26 12.07 -2.86
CA LYS A 221 -10.98 13.40 -2.26
C LYS A 221 -11.07 14.54 -3.27
N PHE A 222 -10.62 14.34 -4.51
CA PHE A 222 -10.72 15.36 -5.57
C PHE A 222 -12.16 15.56 -6.03
N LYS A 223 -12.91 14.48 -6.28
CA LYS A 223 -14.34 14.58 -6.65
C LYS A 223 -15.20 15.28 -5.58
N THR A 224 -14.80 15.20 -4.30
CA THR A 224 -15.50 15.88 -3.21
C THR A 224 -15.15 17.37 -3.15
N LYS A 225 -13.94 17.79 -3.56
CA LYS A 225 -13.57 19.20 -3.68
C LYS A 225 -14.27 19.89 -4.85
N GLU A 226 -14.33 19.26 -6.02
CA GLU A 226 -15.03 19.80 -7.21
C GLU A 226 -16.55 19.93 -7.04
N LYS A 227 -17.16 19.21 -6.07
CA LYS A 227 -18.59 19.35 -5.76
C LYS A 227 -18.90 20.45 -4.75
N ASN A 228 -17.90 21.00 -4.07
CA ASN A 228 -18.06 22.03 -3.02
C ASN A 228 -17.53 23.40 -3.46
N GLU A 229 -17.12 23.55 -4.71
CA GLU A 229 -16.89 24.81 -5.42
C GLU A 229 -18.04 25.08 -6.41
#